data_a539df025fd90f060f1a258d66c31b8d
#
_entry.id   a539df025fd90f060f1a258d66c31b8d
#
_cell.length_a   1.000
_cell.length_b   1.000
_cell.length_c   1.000
_cell.angle_alpha   90.00
_cell.angle_beta   90.00
_cell.angle_gamma   90.00
#
_symmetry.space_group_name_H-M   'P 1'
#
loop_
_entity.id
_entity.type
_entity.pdbx_description
1 polymer ?
#
loop_
_entity_poly.entity_id
_entity_poly.type
_entity_poly.pdbx_seq_one_letter_code
_entity_poly.pdbx_strand_id
1 'polypeptide(L)'
;MIGTAFDTKTVASARGLGKRFGDFVALDGIDFPLQENKIYGLLGRTGAGKTTLMQILTGQEFQTSGVVEIFGQAPHENSRVLTDVCFVKESQKYPDDFRVGHVLATARHLLPHWNEELAQTLLEDFDLPLCRKVKKLSRGMTSALGVTVGLASRAPLTLFDEPYLGLDAVARHLFYDRLLADYAEHPRTVVLSTHLIDEIGDLIEHVILIDKGRIVLDEDTDALREGAVVVSGLASLVADFTSNKTVLHRESLGNHERATVQASLSDSERDRAVDHGLHFEPLSLQQLVVRSTTATKEEAR
;
A
#
# COMPACT_ATOMS: atom_id res chain seq x y z
N MET A 1 -24.97 19.84 14.51
CA MET A 1 -23.55 20.17 14.72
C MET A 1 -22.84 19.67 13.50
N ILE A 2 -22.36 20.61 12.68
CA ILE A 2 -21.73 20.36 11.37
C ILE A 2 -20.34 19.86 11.66
N GLY A 3 -20.07 18.58 11.29
CA GLY A 3 -18.72 18.02 11.34
C GLY A 3 -17.84 18.83 10.38
N THR A 4 -16.82 19.47 10.91
CA THR A 4 -15.74 20.09 10.15
C THR A 4 -15.06 19.00 9.32
N ALA A 5 -15.27 19.03 8.00
CA ALA A 5 -14.42 18.32 7.06
C ALA A 5 -13.00 18.84 7.33
N PHE A 6 -12.12 18.00 7.81
CA PHE A 6 -10.69 18.30 7.88
C PHE A 6 -10.23 18.51 6.44
N ASP A 7 -9.77 19.72 6.16
CA ASP A 7 -9.14 20.07 4.87
C ASP A 7 -7.79 19.33 4.83
N THR A 8 -7.81 18.08 4.35
CA THR A 8 -6.63 17.20 4.31
C THR A 8 -5.67 17.74 3.26
N LYS A 9 -4.48 18.12 3.69
CA LYS A 9 -3.45 18.68 2.82
C LYS A 9 -2.90 17.62 1.87
N THR A 10 -2.84 17.93 0.58
CA THR A 10 -2.22 17.06 -0.42
C THR A 10 -0.70 17.04 -0.27
N VAL A 11 -0.13 15.85 -0.04
CA VAL A 11 1.31 15.63 0.12
C VAL A 11 1.97 15.35 -1.22
N ALA A 12 1.33 14.56 -2.06
CA ALA A 12 1.80 14.28 -3.41
C ALA A 12 0.64 14.30 -4.39
N SER A 13 0.88 14.72 -5.61
CA SER A 13 -0.11 14.65 -6.68
C SER A 13 0.54 14.37 -8.03
N ALA A 14 -0.19 13.69 -8.89
CA ALA A 14 0.13 13.53 -10.30
C ALA A 14 -1.06 13.93 -11.14
N ARG A 15 -0.80 14.56 -12.29
CA ARG A 15 -1.81 14.94 -13.29
C ARG A 15 -1.34 14.60 -14.69
N GLY A 16 -2.05 13.70 -15.38
CA GLY A 16 -1.71 13.21 -16.71
C GLY A 16 -0.33 12.58 -16.78
N LEU A 17 0.16 12.00 -15.69
CA LEU A 17 1.50 11.48 -15.58
C LEU A 17 1.71 10.30 -16.51
N GLY A 18 2.65 10.44 -17.45
CA GLY A 18 3.09 9.40 -18.35
C GLY A 18 4.59 9.14 -18.27
N LYS A 19 4.97 7.87 -18.44
CA LYS A 19 6.37 7.45 -18.55
C LYS A 19 6.55 6.42 -19.64
N ARG A 20 7.49 6.70 -20.54
CA ARG A 20 7.90 5.78 -21.63
C ARG A 20 9.40 5.50 -21.53
N PHE A 21 9.76 4.25 -21.80
CA PHE A 21 11.14 3.80 -22.01
C PHE A 21 11.24 3.25 -23.44
N GLY A 22 11.68 4.10 -24.36
CA GLY A 22 11.59 3.78 -25.79
C GLY A 22 10.12 3.55 -26.20
N ASP A 23 9.82 2.38 -26.74
CA ASP A 23 8.45 1.99 -27.14
C ASP A 23 7.60 1.46 -25.99
N PHE A 24 8.21 1.13 -24.86
CA PHE A 24 7.50 0.60 -23.69
C PHE A 24 6.85 1.71 -22.89
N VAL A 25 5.53 1.63 -22.67
CA VAL A 25 4.75 2.55 -21.85
C VAL A 25 4.68 1.96 -20.44
N ALA A 26 5.38 2.58 -19.50
CA ALA A 26 5.39 2.17 -18.09
C ALA A 26 4.26 2.80 -17.28
N LEU A 27 3.92 4.08 -17.58
CA LEU A 27 2.79 4.80 -16.98
C LEU A 27 2.06 5.56 -18.09
N ASP A 28 0.72 5.58 -18.01
CA ASP A 28 -0.15 6.12 -19.06
C ASP A 28 -1.30 6.94 -18.47
N GLY A 29 -1.10 8.25 -18.37
CA GLY A 29 -2.12 9.20 -17.94
C GLY A 29 -2.57 8.99 -16.49
N ILE A 30 -1.64 8.86 -15.55
CA ILE A 30 -1.94 8.68 -14.14
C ILE A 30 -2.32 10.00 -13.49
N ASP A 31 -3.49 10.00 -12.83
CA ASP A 31 -3.99 11.10 -12.00
C ASP A 31 -4.28 10.57 -10.61
N PHE A 32 -3.70 11.14 -9.56
CA PHE A 32 -4.02 10.83 -8.16
C PHE A 32 -3.53 11.92 -7.19
N PRO A 33 -4.20 12.13 -6.05
CA PRO A 33 -3.68 12.84 -4.90
C PRO A 33 -3.28 11.85 -3.80
N LEU A 34 -2.21 12.13 -3.05
CA LEU A 34 -1.95 11.54 -1.74
C LEU A 34 -2.22 12.58 -0.66
N GLN A 35 -3.09 12.27 0.27
CA GLN A 35 -3.40 13.13 1.41
C GLN A 35 -2.40 12.90 2.55
N GLU A 36 -2.21 13.90 3.41
CA GLU A 36 -1.36 13.76 4.59
C GLU A 36 -1.92 12.77 5.61
N ASN A 37 -1.00 12.16 6.36
CA ASN A 37 -1.35 11.28 7.49
C ASN A 37 -2.26 10.12 7.09
N LYS A 38 -1.90 9.41 6.02
CA LYS A 38 -2.59 8.21 5.55
C LYS A 38 -1.60 7.11 5.14
N ILE A 39 -1.97 5.86 5.37
CA ILE A 39 -1.25 4.68 4.88
C ILE A 39 -1.91 4.21 3.59
N TYR A 40 -1.18 4.34 2.48
CA TYR A 40 -1.61 3.94 1.14
C TYR A 40 -1.05 2.58 0.76
N GLY A 41 -1.89 1.72 0.24
CA GLY A 41 -1.48 0.50 -0.47
C GLY A 41 -1.38 0.76 -1.97
N LEU A 42 -0.17 0.76 -2.52
CA LEU A 42 0.05 0.81 -3.96
C LEU A 42 0.12 -0.61 -4.51
N LEU A 43 -1.01 -1.09 -5.01
CA LEU A 43 -1.22 -2.46 -5.42
C LEU A 43 -1.04 -2.62 -6.93
N GLY A 44 -0.72 -3.82 -7.36
CA GLY A 44 -0.59 -4.16 -8.78
C GLY A 44 0.40 -5.28 -9.02
N ARG A 45 0.27 -5.94 -10.17
CA ARG A 45 1.15 -7.04 -10.57
C ARG A 45 2.58 -6.54 -10.77
N THR A 46 3.54 -7.47 -10.76
CA THR A 46 4.91 -7.17 -11.17
C THR A 46 4.91 -6.60 -12.59
N GLY A 47 5.61 -5.47 -12.78
CA GLY A 47 5.62 -4.75 -14.06
C GLY A 47 4.42 -3.81 -14.31
N ALA A 48 3.51 -3.63 -13.35
CA ALA A 48 2.37 -2.72 -13.51
C ALA A 48 2.74 -1.23 -13.53
N GLY A 49 3.96 -0.85 -13.06
CA GLY A 49 4.43 0.53 -13.03
C GLY A 49 4.67 1.09 -11.62
N LYS A 50 4.43 0.33 -10.54
CA LYS A 50 4.56 0.77 -9.13
C LYS A 50 5.92 1.42 -8.83
N THR A 51 7.01 0.69 -9.07
CA THR A 51 8.38 1.18 -8.85
C THR A 51 8.68 2.43 -9.67
N THR A 52 8.25 2.45 -10.93
CA THR A 52 8.43 3.62 -11.81
C THR A 52 7.71 4.85 -11.27
N LEU A 53 6.47 4.68 -10.80
CA LEU A 53 5.73 5.76 -10.16
C LEU A 53 6.46 6.28 -8.92
N MET A 54 6.87 5.40 -8.01
CA MET A 54 7.61 5.79 -6.79
C MET A 54 8.95 6.48 -7.12
N GLN A 55 9.67 6.04 -8.16
CA GLN A 55 10.91 6.68 -8.60
C GLN A 55 10.68 8.10 -9.13
N ILE A 56 9.58 8.35 -9.83
CA ILE A 56 9.21 9.68 -10.31
C ILE A 56 8.81 10.58 -9.12
N LEU A 57 7.99 10.08 -8.19
CA LEU A 57 7.61 10.80 -6.97
C LEU A 57 8.82 11.23 -6.13
N THR A 58 9.88 10.43 -6.16
CA THR A 58 11.12 10.69 -5.39
C THR A 58 12.22 11.38 -6.20
N GLY A 59 11.91 11.88 -7.39
CA GLY A 59 12.84 12.59 -8.25
C GLY A 59 14.00 11.75 -8.80
N GLN A 60 13.91 10.41 -8.72
CA GLN A 60 14.94 9.49 -9.23
C GLN A 60 14.76 9.16 -10.70
N GLU A 61 13.59 9.45 -11.25
CA GLU A 61 13.25 9.24 -12.65
C GLU A 61 12.40 10.40 -13.15
N PHE A 62 12.55 10.77 -14.42
CA PHE A 62 11.76 11.81 -15.05
C PHE A 62 10.47 11.24 -15.66
N GLN A 63 9.38 11.96 -15.54
CA GLN A 63 8.20 11.72 -16.36
C GLN A 63 8.44 12.07 -17.83
N THR A 64 7.72 11.41 -18.73
CA THR A 64 7.70 11.77 -20.17
C THR A 64 6.64 12.83 -20.46
N SER A 65 5.53 12.80 -19.70
CA SER A 65 4.43 13.77 -19.80
C SER A 65 3.76 13.98 -18.45
N GLY A 66 2.91 15.00 -18.36
CA GLY A 66 2.17 15.33 -17.14
C GLY A 66 2.99 16.09 -16.11
N VAL A 67 2.40 16.28 -14.94
CA VAL A 67 3.00 17.03 -13.83
C VAL A 67 2.95 16.19 -12.57
N VAL A 68 4.04 16.26 -11.78
CA VAL A 68 4.15 15.66 -10.45
C VAL A 68 4.55 16.72 -9.46
N GLU A 69 3.87 16.78 -8.34
CA GLU A 69 4.18 17.69 -7.25
C GLU A 69 4.25 16.93 -5.92
N ILE A 70 5.25 17.21 -5.13
CA ILE A 70 5.41 16.76 -3.75
C ILE A 70 5.46 18.01 -2.88
N PHE A 71 4.60 18.10 -1.88
CA PHE A 71 4.42 19.29 -1.06
C PHE A 71 4.20 20.57 -1.90
N GLY A 72 3.50 20.43 -3.06
CA GLY A 72 3.21 21.51 -3.99
C GLY A 72 4.39 21.97 -4.85
N GLN A 73 5.47 21.19 -4.93
CA GLN A 73 6.66 21.49 -5.72
C GLN A 73 7.12 20.29 -6.55
N ALA A 74 7.80 20.54 -7.67
CA ALA A 74 8.43 19.48 -8.45
C ALA A 74 9.53 18.79 -7.62
N PRO A 75 9.57 17.44 -7.57
CA PRO A 75 10.53 16.72 -6.74
C PRO A 75 11.94 16.66 -7.31
N HIS A 76 12.10 16.79 -8.64
CA HIS A 76 13.40 16.63 -9.30
C HIS A 76 14.37 17.74 -8.94
N GLU A 77 15.59 17.36 -8.53
CA GLU A 77 16.67 18.28 -8.11
C GLU A 77 16.23 19.30 -7.03
N ASN A 78 15.22 18.98 -6.24
CA ASN A 78 14.66 19.84 -5.22
C ASN A 78 15.01 19.34 -3.81
N SER A 79 16.11 19.80 -3.27
CA SER A 79 16.58 19.40 -1.94
C SER A 79 15.57 19.71 -0.83
N ARG A 80 14.75 20.77 -0.95
CA ARG A 80 13.73 21.14 0.04
C ARG A 80 12.63 20.10 0.13
N VAL A 81 12.27 19.51 -1.01
CA VAL A 81 11.28 18.44 -1.07
C VAL A 81 11.91 17.13 -0.63
N LEU A 82 13.10 16.80 -1.16
CA LEU A 82 13.71 15.48 -0.99
C LEU A 82 14.21 15.21 0.43
N THR A 83 14.45 16.22 1.26
CA THR A 83 14.76 16.05 2.68
C THR A 83 13.58 15.51 3.49
N ASP A 84 12.34 15.76 3.04
CA ASP A 84 11.11 15.31 3.68
C ASP A 84 10.54 14.02 3.05
N VAL A 85 11.32 13.35 2.17
CA VAL A 85 10.95 12.12 1.48
C VAL A 85 11.94 11.02 1.79
N CYS A 86 11.46 9.86 2.23
CA CYS A 86 12.25 8.64 2.36
C CYS A 86 11.73 7.57 1.42
N PHE A 87 12.64 6.98 0.62
CA PHE A 87 12.29 5.91 -0.30
C PHE A 87 13.15 4.67 -0.06
N VAL A 88 12.52 3.59 0.36
CA VAL A 88 13.11 2.27 0.56
C VAL A 88 12.75 1.38 -0.62
N LYS A 89 13.75 0.99 -1.41
CA LYS A 89 13.57 0.12 -2.59
C LYS A 89 13.73 -1.36 -2.22
N GLU A 90 13.05 -2.24 -2.96
CA GLU A 90 13.22 -3.70 -2.88
C GLU A 90 14.70 -4.12 -2.91
N SER A 91 15.45 -3.55 -3.86
CA SER A 91 16.86 -3.88 -4.08
C SER A 91 17.77 -2.72 -3.70
N GLN A 92 17.55 -2.13 -2.53
CA GLN A 92 18.35 -1.01 -2.05
C GLN A 92 19.83 -1.37 -2.03
N LYS A 93 20.64 -0.57 -2.74
CA LYS A 93 22.08 -0.74 -2.78
C LYS A 93 22.77 0.27 -1.86
N TYR A 94 23.72 -0.21 -1.12
CA TYR A 94 24.60 0.60 -0.30
C TYR A 94 26.05 0.41 -0.76
N PRO A 95 26.97 1.34 -0.50
CA PRO A 95 28.38 1.13 -0.83
C PRO A 95 28.93 -0.13 -0.16
N ASP A 96 29.62 -0.96 -0.91
CA ASP A 96 30.09 -2.31 -0.51
C ASP A 96 30.93 -2.31 0.77
N ASP A 97 31.70 -1.26 1.01
CA ASP A 97 32.57 -1.11 2.18
C ASP A 97 31.88 -0.52 3.39
N PHE A 98 30.62 -0.07 3.25
CA PHE A 98 29.86 0.42 4.38
C PHE A 98 29.52 -0.73 5.34
N ARG A 99 29.44 -0.37 6.63
CA ARG A 99 28.86 -1.20 7.69
C ARG A 99 27.43 -0.74 7.95
N VAL A 100 26.62 -1.57 8.60
CA VAL A 100 25.27 -1.18 9.03
C VAL A 100 25.29 0.16 9.76
N GLY A 101 26.22 0.33 10.73
CA GLY A 101 26.35 1.59 11.46
C GLY A 101 26.69 2.81 10.59
N HIS A 102 27.42 2.63 9.46
CA HIS A 102 27.70 3.73 8.54
C HIS A 102 26.43 4.16 7.79
N VAL A 103 25.58 3.18 7.40
CA VAL A 103 24.30 3.47 6.74
C VAL A 103 23.40 4.29 7.66
N LEU A 104 23.25 3.87 8.92
CA LEU A 104 22.42 4.58 9.88
C LEU A 104 22.97 5.97 10.22
N ALA A 105 24.29 6.10 10.40
CA ALA A 105 24.91 7.41 10.62
C ALA A 105 24.69 8.36 9.43
N THR A 106 24.74 7.85 8.19
CA THR A 106 24.45 8.63 6.98
C THR A 106 22.98 9.03 6.95
N ALA A 107 22.06 8.09 7.20
CA ALA A 107 20.62 8.36 7.24
C ALA A 107 20.28 9.45 8.26
N ARG A 108 20.83 9.36 9.48
CA ARG A 108 20.66 10.37 10.53
C ARG A 108 21.10 11.78 10.10
N HIS A 109 22.12 11.90 9.25
CA HIS A 109 22.57 13.20 8.75
C HIS A 109 21.73 13.74 7.61
N LEU A 110 21.13 12.86 6.79
CA LEU A 110 20.38 13.25 5.61
C LEU A 110 18.88 13.44 5.87
N LEU A 111 18.33 12.80 6.91
CA LEU A 111 16.90 12.76 7.22
C LEU A 111 16.63 13.59 8.49
N PRO A 112 16.05 14.80 8.35
CA PRO A 112 15.89 15.73 9.49
C PRO A 112 15.02 15.21 10.64
N HIS A 113 14.08 14.31 10.32
CA HIS A 113 13.12 13.75 11.29
C HIS A 113 13.60 12.43 11.90
N TRP A 114 14.89 12.08 11.71
CA TRP A 114 15.46 10.82 12.19
C TRP A 114 15.22 10.59 13.68
N ASN A 115 14.67 9.41 14.01
CA ASN A 115 14.49 8.97 15.38
C ASN A 115 15.51 7.87 15.73
N GLU A 116 16.48 8.23 16.60
CA GLU A 116 17.56 7.33 16.99
C GLU A 116 17.08 6.18 17.88
N GLU A 117 16.12 6.44 18.78
CA GLU A 117 15.57 5.42 19.69
C GLU A 117 14.86 4.31 18.89
N LEU A 118 14.00 4.70 17.94
CA LEU A 118 13.33 3.76 17.05
C LEU A 118 14.36 2.96 16.21
N ALA A 119 15.40 3.63 15.71
CA ALA A 119 16.45 2.94 14.95
C ALA A 119 17.15 1.87 15.79
N GLN A 120 17.48 2.15 17.06
CA GLN A 120 18.11 1.20 17.96
C GLN A 120 17.16 0.02 18.28
N THR A 121 15.89 0.30 18.58
CA THR A 121 14.87 -0.73 18.78
C THR A 121 14.77 -1.67 17.58
N LEU A 122 14.71 -1.12 16.37
CA LEU A 122 14.62 -1.92 15.13
C LEU A 122 15.90 -2.73 14.86
N LEU A 123 17.07 -2.21 15.24
CA LEU A 123 18.32 -2.98 15.15
C LEU A 123 18.30 -4.22 16.05
N GLU A 124 17.78 -4.09 17.27
CA GLU A 124 17.60 -5.21 18.19
C GLU A 124 16.55 -6.19 17.69
N ASP A 125 15.39 -5.69 17.26
CA ASP A 125 14.28 -6.49 16.77
C ASP A 125 14.66 -7.36 15.56
N PHE A 126 15.49 -6.82 14.64
CA PHE A 126 15.92 -7.52 13.42
C PHE A 126 17.30 -8.19 13.56
N ASP A 127 17.90 -8.23 14.74
CA ASP A 127 19.25 -8.78 14.97
C ASP A 127 20.30 -8.22 13.98
N LEU A 128 20.27 -6.90 13.72
CA LEU A 128 21.16 -6.26 12.76
C LEU A 128 22.49 -5.84 13.39
N PRO A 129 23.62 -6.52 13.10
CA PRO A 129 24.90 -6.21 13.70
C PRO A 129 25.54 -4.96 13.08
N LEU A 130 25.68 -3.88 13.87
CA LEU A 130 26.23 -2.59 13.44
C LEU A 130 27.60 -2.67 12.75
N CYS A 131 28.45 -3.59 13.17
CA CYS A 131 29.82 -3.76 12.64
C CYS A 131 29.89 -4.56 11.35
N ARG A 132 28.80 -5.22 10.92
CA ARG A 132 28.83 -6.07 9.71
C ARG A 132 28.83 -5.21 8.45
N LYS A 133 29.68 -5.57 7.49
CA LYS A 133 29.70 -4.94 6.16
C LYS A 133 28.40 -5.25 5.41
N VAL A 134 27.83 -4.26 4.72
CA VAL A 134 26.56 -4.41 3.99
C VAL A 134 26.65 -5.53 2.95
N LYS A 135 27.75 -5.65 2.21
CA LYS A 135 27.95 -6.74 1.24
C LYS A 135 27.95 -8.17 1.84
N LYS A 136 28.01 -8.30 3.17
CA LYS A 136 27.94 -9.57 3.90
C LYS A 136 26.59 -9.82 4.56
N LEU A 137 25.63 -8.95 4.36
CA LEU A 137 24.26 -9.15 4.81
C LEU A 137 23.56 -10.18 3.93
N SER A 138 22.67 -10.96 4.53
CA SER A 138 21.71 -11.75 3.75
C SER A 138 20.70 -10.81 3.09
N ARG A 139 19.91 -11.33 2.14
CA ARG A 139 18.83 -10.55 1.51
C ARG A 139 17.85 -10.04 2.57
N GLY A 140 17.45 -10.90 3.52
CA GLY A 140 16.56 -10.49 4.63
C GLY A 140 17.16 -9.41 5.50
N MET A 141 18.44 -9.52 5.88
CA MET A 141 19.10 -8.46 6.67
C MET A 141 19.24 -7.15 5.88
N THR A 142 19.39 -7.19 4.56
CA THR A 142 19.44 -5.99 3.74
C THR A 142 18.06 -5.32 3.69
N SER A 143 16.99 -6.10 3.55
CA SER A 143 15.61 -5.60 3.61
C SER A 143 15.29 -5.02 4.99
N ALA A 144 15.66 -5.71 6.08
CA ALA A 144 15.50 -5.23 7.45
C ALA A 144 16.26 -3.90 7.69
N LEU A 145 17.47 -3.74 7.14
CA LEU A 145 18.20 -2.47 7.20
C LEU A 145 17.45 -1.36 6.46
N GLY A 146 16.89 -1.64 5.27
CA GLY A 146 16.05 -0.69 4.52
C GLY A 146 14.82 -0.27 5.33
N VAL A 147 14.10 -1.25 5.89
CA VAL A 147 12.94 -1.01 6.76
C VAL A 147 13.31 -0.16 7.98
N THR A 148 14.44 -0.48 8.64
CA THR A 148 14.94 0.32 9.78
C THR A 148 15.19 1.78 9.38
N VAL A 149 15.83 2.03 8.23
CA VAL A 149 16.04 3.39 7.73
C VAL A 149 14.71 4.07 7.42
N GLY A 150 13.80 3.40 6.75
CA GLY A 150 12.50 3.95 6.38
C GLY A 150 11.63 4.34 7.57
N LEU A 151 11.52 3.47 8.58
CA LEU A 151 10.75 3.73 9.79
C LEU A 151 11.40 4.83 10.63
N ALA A 152 12.70 4.69 10.92
CA ALA A 152 13.42 5.66 11.76
C ALA A 152 13.59 7.04 11.11
N SER A 153 13.42 7.15 9.78
CA SER A 153 13.44 8.42 9.07
C SER A 153 12.37 9.38 9.53
N ARG A 154 11.19 8.86 9.90
CA ARG A 154 9.96 9.62 10.17
C ARG A 154 9.69 10.72 9.16
N ALA A 155 10.16 10.51 7.91
CA ALA A 155 9.95 11.47 6.83
C ALA A 155 8.44 11.68 6.58
N PRO A 156 7.98 12.93 6.38
CA PRO A 156 6.57 13.26 6.10
C PRO A 156 5.95 12.45 4.96
N LEU A 157 6.76 12.07 3.95
CA LEU A 157 6.38 11.11 2.93
C LEU A 157 7.39 9.95 2.91
N THR A 158 6.94 8.77 3.29
CA THR A 158 7.76 7.55 3.31
C THR A 158 7.20 6.53 2.31
N LEU A 159 8.03 6.11 1.36
CA LEU A 159 7.66 5.12 0.34
C LEU A 159 8.45 3.83 0.55
N PHE A 160 7.76 2.72 0.57
CA PHE A 160 8.34 1.38 0.66
C PHE A 160 7.95 0.57 -0.59
N ASP A 161 8.96 0.21 -1.40
CA ASP A 161 8.75 -0.60 -2.59
C ASP A 161 9.06 -2.07 -2.29
N GLU A 162 8.01 -2.87 -2.13
CA GLU A 162 8.08 -4.30 -1.81
C GLU A 162 9.01 -4.59 -0.59
N PRO A 163 8.89 -3.89 0.54
CA PRO A 163 9.89 -3.89 1.64
C PRO A 163 10.03 -5.25 2.33
N TYR A 164 9.04 -6.10 2.20
CA TYR A 164 8.99 -7.44 2.79
C TYR A 164 9.77 -8.49 1.98
N LEU A 165 10.18 -8.18 0.75
CA LEU A 165 10.94 -9.14 -0.06
C LEU A 165 12.29 -9.45 0.59
N GLY A 166 12.44 -10.74 0.93
CA GLY A 166 13.61 -11.25 1.64
C GLY A 166 13.44 -11.37 3.15
N LEU A 167 12.44 -10.74 3.75
CA LEU A 167 12.04 -10.97 5.14
C LEU A 167 11.30 -12.31 5.27
N ASP A 168 11.56 -13.05 6.33
CA ASP A 168 10.69 -14.17 6.71
C ASP A 168 9.36 -13.69 7.29
N ALA A 169 8.46 -14.62 7.58
CA ALA A 169 7.11 -14.27 8.08
C ALA A 169 7.14 -13.51 9.41
N VAL A 170 8.08 -13.85 10.30
CA VAL A 170 8.20 -13.21 11.61
C VAL A 170 8.70 -11.77 11.45
N ALA A 171 9.76 -11.57 10.67
CA ALA A 171 10.32 -10.24 10.41
C ALA A 171 9.34 -9.33 9.66
N ARG A 172 8.49 -9.89 8.76
CA ARG A 172 7.44 -9.12 8.09
C ARG A 172 6.38 -8.64 9.07
N HIS A 173 5.90 -9.54 9.94
CA HIS A 173 4.90 -9.19 10.95
C HIS A 173 5.43 -8.10 11.89
N LEU A 174 6.67 -8.28 12.34
CA LEU A 174 7.37 -7.28 13.15
C LEU A 174 7.46 -5.91 12.45
N PHE A 175 7.75 -5.87 11.15
CA PHE A 175 7.74 -4.63 10.38
C PHE A 175 6.39 -3.93 10.42
N TYR A 176 5.30 -4.67 10.19
CA TYR A 176 3.95 -4.10 10.18
C TYR A 176 3.53 -3.61 11.56
N ASP A 177 3.82 -4.37 12.61
CA ASP A 177 3.54 -3.97 14.00
C ASP A 177 4.28 -2.70 14.37
N ARG A 178 5.59 -2.60 14.01
CA ARG A 178 6.39 -1.41 14.28
C ARG A 178 5.94 -0.19 13.49
N LEU A 179 5.53 -0.40 12.24
CA LEU A 179 4.97 0.67 11.41
C LEU A 179 3.69 1.22 12.05
N LEU A 180 2.75 0.34 12.44
CA LEU A 180 1.49 0.76 13.07
C LEU A 180 1.71 1.48 14.40
N ALA A 181 2.57 0.92 15.26
CA ALA A 181 2.86 1.52 16.55
C ALA A 181 3.47 2.92 16.41
N ASP A 182 4.44 3.09 15.50
CA ASP A 182 5.07 4.39 15.27
C ASP A 182 4.12 5.37 14.54
N TYR A 183 3.29 4.88 13.64
CA TYR A 183 2.29 5.70 12.94
C TYR A 183 1.21 6.24 13.88
N ALA A 184 0.76 5.46 14.86
CA ALA A 184 -0.24 5.89 15.83
C ALA A 184 0.25 7.09 16.68
N GLU A 185 1.54 7.15 16.98
CA GLU A 185 2.14 8.25 17.75
C GLU A 185 2.63 9.40 16.86
N HIS A 186 3.08 9.08 15.66
CA HIS A 186 3.69 10.01 14.69
C HIS A 186 3.08 9.82 13.31
N PRO A 187 1.83 10.28 13.11
CA PRO A 187 1.15 10.17 11.82
C PRO A 187 1.94 10.85 10.70
N ARG A 188 2.06 10.20 9.56
CA ARG A 188 2.71 10.68 8.34
C ARG A 188 2.16 9.95 7.12
N THR A 189 2.44 10.43 5.93
CA THR A 189 2.01 9.73 4.72
C THR A 189 2.98 8.59 4.39
N VAL A 190 2.44 7.38 4.34
CA VAL A 190 3.20 6.16 4.02
C VAL A 190 2.59 5.51 2.78
N VAL A 191 3.43 5.14 1.81
CA VAL A 191 3.02 4.37 0.63
C VAL A 191 3.72 3.03 0.64
N LEU A 192 2.95 1.95 0.73
CA LEU A 192 3.46 0.58 0.69
C LEU A 192 3.12 -0.04 -0.66
N SER A 193 4.12 -0.33 -1.49
CA SER A 193 3.88 -1.17 -2.65
C SER A 193 3.91 -2.64 -2.26
N THR A 194 2.92 -3.39 -2.74
CA THR A 194 2.84 -4.82 -2.44
C THR A 194 2.00 -5.58 -3.46
N HIS A 195 2.25 -6.89 -3.54
CA HIS A 195 1.36 -7.86 -4.15
C HIS A 195 0.77 -8.84 -3.11
N LEU A 196 1.16 -8.73 -1.83
CA LEU A 196 0.65 -9.53 -0.69
C LEU A 196 -0.46 -8.76 0.03
N ILE A 197 -1.60 -8.61 -0.64
CA ILE A 197 -2.68 -7.71 -0.22
C ILE A 197 -3.28 -8.13 1.12
N ASP A 198 -3.46 -9.45 1.35
CA ASP A 198 -4.10 -9.95 2.57
C ASP A 198 -3.25 -9.72 3.82
N GLU A 199 -1.91 -9.63 3.69
CA GLU A 199 -1.03 -9.40 4.83
C GLU A 199 -1.09 -7.95 5.36
N ILE A 200 -1.47 -7.00 4.51
CA ILE A 200 -1.47 -5.57 4.85
C ILE A 200 -2.86 -4.93 4.82
N GLY A 201 -3.90 -5.76 4.60
CA GLY A 201 -5.28 -5.27 4.44
C GLY A 201 -5.79 -4.46 5.62
N ASP A 202 -5.37 -4.79 6.85
CA ASP A 202 -5.76 -4.08 8.06
C ASP A 202 -4.87 -2.86 8.38
N LEU A 203 -3.76 -2.72 7.65
CA LEU A 203 -2.82 -1.60 7.78
C LEU A 203 -3.17 -0.44 6.85
N ILE A 204 -3.77 -0.74 5.69
CA ILE A 204 -4.01 0.22 4.61
C ILE A 204 -5.34 0.94 4.83
N GLU A 205 -5.29 2.27 4.79
CA GLU A 205 -6.46 3.14 4.85
C GLU A 205 -6.99 3.50 3.46
N HIS A 206 -6.12 3.46 2.42
CA HIS A 206 -6.48 3.79 1.05
C HIS A 206 -5.75 2.92 0.04
N VAL A 207 -6.45 2.45 -0.97
CA VAL A 207 -5.93 1.57 -2.02
C VAL A 207 -5.80 2.31 -3.33
N ILE A 208 -4.61 2.26 -3.91
CA ILE A 208 -4.35 2.65 -5.30
C ILE A 208 -3.91 1.40 -6.05
N LEU A 209 -4.71 0.95 -7.02
CA LEU A 209 -4.39 -0.20 -7.84
C LEU A 209 -3.94 0.23 -9.22
N ILE A 210 -2.74 -0.19 -9.61
CA ILE A 210 -2.19 0.04 -10.95
C ILE A 210 -2.21 -1.26 -11.74
N ASP A 211 -2.78 -1.21 -12.94
CA ASP A 211 -2.66 -2.26 -13.95
C ASP A 211 -2.19 -1.66 -15.29
N LYS A 212 -1.13 -2.23 -15.86
CA LYS A 212 -0.54 -1.82 -17.15
C LYS A 212 -0.30 -0.30 -17.27
N GLY A 213 0.22 0.29 -16.21
CA GLY A 213 0.57 1.71 -16.17
C GLY A 213 -0.61 2.67 -15.97
N ARG A 214 -1.81 2.19 -15.66
CA ARG A 214 -3.00 3.00 -15.39
C ARG A 214 -3.54 2.71 -14.00
N ILE A 215 -4.09 3.72 -13.33
CA ILE A 215 -4.86 3.50 -12.11
C ILE A 215 -6.23 2.96 -12.51
N VAL A 216 -6.58 1.81 -11.92
CA VAL A 216 -7.86 1.13 -12.15
C VAL A 216 -8.75 1.14 -10.90
N LEU A 217 -8.19 1.50 -9.74
CA LEU A 217 -8.90 1.70 -8.50
C LEU A 217 -8.15 2.72 -7.65
N ASP A 218 -8.87 3.67 -7.05
CA ASP A 218 -8.36 4.72 -6.15
C ASP A 218 -9.46 5.01 -5.12
N GLU A 219 -9.46 4.29 -3.97
CA GLU A 219 -10.57 4.26 -3.03
C GLU A 219 -10.11 4.03 -1.59
N ASP A 220 -10.85 4.58 -0.64
CA ASP A 220 -10.67 4.27 0.78
C ASP A 220 -11.02 2.81 1.07
N THR A 221 -10.20 2.16 1.91
CA THR A 221 -10.35 0.73 2.25
C THR A 221 -11.69 0.43 2.93
N ASP A 222 -12.16 1.33 3.78
CA ASP A 222 -13.46 1.19 4.44
C ASP A 222 -14.61 1.28 3.45
N ALA A 223 -14.57 2.22 2.50
CA ALA A 223 -15.57 2.33 1.43
C ALA A 223 -15.62 1.05 0.57
N LEU A 224 -14.45 0.45 0.28
CA LEU A 224 -14.38 -0.81 -0.43
C LEU A 224 -14.99 -1.97 0.37
N ARG A 225 -14.78 -2.00 1.69
CA ARG A 225 -15.30 -3.04 2.59
C ARG A 225 -16.82 -2.92 2.79
N GLU A 226 -17.34 -1.70 2.86
CA GLU A 226 -18.77 -1.44 3.02
C GLU A 226 -19.57 -1.74 1.74
N GLY A 227 -18.93 -1.66 0.57
CA GLY A 227 -19.58 -1.84 -0.73
C GLY A 227 -19.89 -3.27 -1.12
N ALA A 228 -19.38 -4.28 -0.41
CA ALA A 228 -19.59 -5.68 -0.78
C ALA A 228 -19.49 -6.62 0.41
N VAL A 229 -20.28 -7.73 0.38
CA VAL A 229 -20.34 -8.71 1.44
C VAL A 229 -20.34 -10.12 0.84
N VAL A 230 -19.71 -11.05 1.55
CA VAL A 230 -19.82 -12.49 1.25
C VAL A 230 -20.94 -13.08 2.08
N VAL A 231 -21.89 -13.74 1.41
CA VAL A 231 -22.96 -14.51 2.04
C VAL A 231 -22.76 -15.98 1.72
N SER A 232 -22.89 -16.84 2.73
CA SER A 232 -22.80 -18.30 2.59
C SER A 232 -23.91 -19.01 3.33
N GLY A 233 -24.35 -20.16 2.80
CA GLY A 233 -25.43 -20.96 3.39
C GLY A 233 -25.93 -22.00 2.40
N LEU A 234 -27.16 -22.55 2.67
CA LEU A 234 -27.81 -23.40 1.70
C LEU A 234 -28.09 -22.68 0.39
N ALA A 235 -27.85 -23.32 -0.76
CA ALA A 235 -27.96 -22.73 -2.07
C ALA A 235 -29.30 -22.01 -2.32
N SER A 236 -30.41 -22.58 -1.84
CA SER A 236 -31.74 -21.96 -1.95
C SER A 236 -31.85 -20.65 -1.17
N LEU A 237 -31.29 -20.58 0.05
CA LEU A 237 -31.32 -19.38 0.88
C LEU A 237 -30.43 -18.28 0.32
N VAL A 238 -29.25 -18.67 -0.18
CA VAL A 238 -28.34 -17.71 -0.86
C VAL A 238 -28.97 -17.18 -2.14
N ALA A 239 -29.62 -18.04 -2.94
CA ALA A 239 -30.33 -17.62 -4.14
C ALA A 239 -31.46 -16.64 -3.85
N ASP A 240 -32.27 -16.90 -2.82
CA ASP A 240 -33.34 -16.01 -2.39
C ASP A 240 -32.82 -14.66 -1.89
N PHE A 241 -31.78 -14.69 -1.07
CA PHE A 241 -31.13 -13.47 -0.54
C PHE A 241 -30.53 -12.60 -1.63
N THR A 242 -29.96 -13.22 -2.66
CA THR A 242 -29.25 -12.54 -3.75
C THR A 242 -30.14 -12.16 -4.93
N SER A 243 -31.43 -12.54 -4.93
CA SER A 243 -32.36 -12.38 -6.06
C SER A 243 -32.51 -10.94 -6.57
N ASN A 244 -32.37 -9.95 -5.68
CA ASN A 244 -32.48 -8.52 -5.96
C ASN A 244 -31.17 -7.76 -5.78
N LYS A 245 -30.03 -8.44 -5.76
CA LYS A 245 -28.70 -7.85 -5.53
C LYS A 245 -27.78 -8.17 -6.68
N THR A 246 -26.81 -7.29 -6.93
CA THR A 246 -25.75 -7.54 -7.90
C THR A 246 -24.78 -8.58 -7.34
N VAL A 247 -24.75 -9.75 -7.95
CA VAL A 247 -23.85 -10.84 -7.58
C VAL A 247 -22.54 -10.67 -8.35
N LEU A 248 -21.45 -10.44 -7.63
CA LEU A 248 -20.12 -10.27 -8.19
C LEU A 248 -19.42 -11.61 -8.45
N HIS A 249 -19.70 -12.60 -7.60
CA HIS A 249 -19.11 -13.92 -7.71
C HIS A 249 -19.97 -14.97 -7.01
N ARG A 250 -19.93 -16.22 -7.51
CA ARG A 250 -20.70 -17.32 -6.97
C ARG A 250 -19.88 -18.62 -7.01
N GLU A 251 -19.81 -19.31 -5.88
CA GLU A 251 -19.15 -20.60 -5.74
C GLU A 251 -20.14 -21.59 -5.12
N SER A 252 -20.24 -22.78 -5.70
CA SER A 252 -21.12 -23.84 -5.21
C SER A 252 -20.31 -25.04 -4.73
N LEU A 253 -20.61 -25.53 -3.53
CA LEU A 253 -20.02 -26.73 -2.96
C LEU A 253 -21.14 -27.67 -2.46
N GLY A 254 -21.57 -28.57 -3.32
CA GLY A 254 -22.73 -29.44 -3.04
C GLY A 254 -24.02 -28.64 -2.87
N ASN A 255 -24.69 -28.77 -1.70
CA ASN A 255 -25.92 -28.05 -1.37
C ASN A 255 -25.66 -26.67 -0.73
N HIS A 256 -24.38 -26.29 -0.50
CA HIS A 256 -23.99 -25.01 0.01
C HIS A 256 -23.51 -24.10 -1.12
N GLU A 257 -23.78 -22.83 -0.97
CA GLU A 257 -23.36 -21.80 -1.91
C GLU A 257 -22.71 -20.63 -1.15
N ARG A 258 -21.72 -20.04 -1.74
CA ARG A 258 -21.05 -18.83 -1.30
C ARG A 258 -21.17 -17.80 -2.41
N ALA A 259 -21.80 -16.66 -2.13
CA ALA A 259 -21.95 -15.58 -3.08
C ALA A 259 -21.34 -14.29 -2.53
N THR A 260 -20.68 -13.54 -3.41
CA THR A 260 -20.29 -12.17 -3.10
C THR A 260 -21.27 -11.26 -3.78
N VAL A 261 -21.85 -10.38 -3.01
CA VAL A 261 -22.85 -9.43 -3.48
C VAL A 261 -22.36 -8.02 -3.25
N GLN A 262 -22.61 -7.14 -4.21
CA GLN A 262 -22.45 -5.71 -4.03
C GLN A 262 -23.69 -5.22 -3.28
N ALA A 263 -23.52 -4.96 -2.00
CA ALA A 263 -24.59 -4.47 -1.13
C ALA A 263 -24.00 -3.87 0.14
N SER A 264 -24.57 -2.74 0.54
CA SER A 264 -24.45 -2.21 1.88
C SER A 264 -25.66 -2.71 2.67
N LEU A 265 -25.41 -3.58 3.66
CA LEU A 265 -26.47 -4.18 4.48
C LEU A 265 -26.61 -3.41 5.78
N SER A 266 -27.84 -3.08 6.15
CA SER A 266 -28.13 -2.61 7.50
C SER A 266 -27.99 -3.76 8.52
N ASP A 267 -27.66 -3.42 9.77
CA ASP A 267 -27.55 -4.43 10.84
C ASP A 267 -28.84 -5.26 10.95
N SER A 268 -30.01 -4.65 10.80
CA SER A 268 -31.31 -5.33 10.86
C SER A 268 -31.55 -6.31 9.69
N GLU A 269 -30.97 -6.06 8.52
CA GLU A 269 -31.03 -6.99 7.37
C GLU A 269 -30.08 -8.15 7.57
N ARG A 270 -28.90 -7.87 8.13
CA ARG A 270 -27.89 -8.85 8.45
C ARG A 270 -28.37 -9.83 9.50
N ASP A 271 -28.92 -9.32 10.61
CA ASP A 271 -29.44 -10.14 11.71
C ASP A 271 -30.58 -11.06 11.23
N ARG A 272 -31.52 -10.54 10.46
CA ARG A 272 -32.62 -11.34 9.89
C ARG A 272 -32.10 -12.46 8.97
N ALA A 273 -31.11 -12.20 8.16
CA ALA A 273 -30.54 -13.19 7.26
C ALA A 273 -29.76 -14.26 8.04
N VAL A 274 -29.07 -13.89 9.12
CA VAL A 274 -28.38 -14.82 10.04
C VAL A 274 -29.40 -15.73 10.73
N ASP A 275 -30.52 -15.20 11.21
CA ASP A 275 -31.61 -15.99 11.81
C ASP A 275 -32.22 -17.00 10.83
N HIS A 276 -32.12 -16.73 9.53
CA HIS A 276 -32.56 -17.68 8.48
C HIS A 276 -31.47 -18.67 8.03
N GLY A 277 -30.32 -18.69 8.71
CA GLY A 277 -29.25 -19.67 8.45
C GLY A 277 -28.23 -19.22 7.38
N LEU A 278 -28.15 -17.94 7.09
CA LEU A 278 -27.09 -17.37 6.28
C LEU A 278 -25.92 -16.89 7.16
N HIS A 279 -24.72 -17.05 6.66
CA HIS A 279 -23.50 -16.57 7.29
C HIS A 279 -22.87 -15.46 6.44
N PHE A 280 -22.38 -14.42 7.12
CA PHE A 280 -21.73 -13.29 6.46
C PHE A 280 -20.25 -13.23 6.84
N GLU A 281 -19.40 -13.07 5.84
CA GLU A 281 -17.98 -12.88 6.02
C GLU A 281 -17.58 -11.53 5.39
N PRO A 282 -16.68 -10.76 6.02
CA PRO A 282 -16.10 -9.60 5.37
C PRO A 282 -15.31 -10.07 4.15
N LEU A 283 -15.35 -9.29 3.07
CA LEU A 283 -14.45 -9.53 1.96
C LEU A 283 -13.02 -9.19 2.35
N SER A 284 -12.08 -10.06 1.96
CA SER A 284 -10.68 -9.66 2.02
C SER A 284 -10.40 -8.58 0.98
N LEU A 285 -9.45 -7.70 1.30
CA LEU A 285 -9.02 -6.65 0.37
C LEU A 285 -8.54 -7.23 -0.97
N GLN A 286 -7.88 -8.40 -0.94
CA GLN A 286 -7.46 -9.11 -2.14
C GLN A 286 -8.65 -9.50 -3.02
N GLN A 287 -9.72 -10.00 -2.43
CA GLN A 287 -10.94 -10.37 -3.17
C GLN A 287 -11.60 -9.14 -3.80
N LEU A 288 -11.62 -8.01 -3.08
CA LEU A 288 -12.13 -6.73 -3.59
C LEU A 288 -11.32 -6.27 -4.81
N VAL A 289 -10.01 -6.24 -4.69
CA VAL A 289 -9.07 -5.83 -5.74
C VAL A 289 -9.18 -6.72 -6.99
N VAL A 290 -9.21 -8.05 -6.83
CA VAL A 290 -9.35 -9.00 -7.95
C VAL A 290 -10.65 -8.74 -8.71
N ARG A 291 -11.72 -8.42 -8.02
CA ARG A 291 -13.04 -8.21 -8.63
C ARG A 291 -13.16 -6.87 -9.34
N SER A 292 -12.65 -5.81 -8.74
CA SER A 292 -12.60 -4.49 -9.40
C SER A 292 -11.86 -4.54 -10.73
N THR A 293 -10.78 -5.35 -10.80
CA THR A 293 -10.03 -5.55 -12.05
C THR A 293 -10.76 -6.41 -13.08
N THR A 294 -11.67 -7.28 -12.66
CA THR A 294 -12.44 -8.14 -13.57
C THR A 294 -13.62 -7.38 -14.18
N ALA A 295 -14.34 -6.60 -13.37
CA ALA A 295 -15.46 -5.77 -13.83
C ALA A 295 -15.02 -4.72 -14.89
N THR A 296 -13.88 -4.05 -14.66
CA THR A 296 -13.32 -3.07 -15.61
C THR A 296 -12.95 -3.70 -16.97
N LYS A 297 -12.65 -4.99 -17.00
CA LYS A 297 -12.35 -5.71 -18.25
C LYS A 297 -13.60 -6.13 -19.05
N GLU A 298 -14.71 -6.32 -18.38
CA GLU A 298 -15.99 -6.66 -19.05
C GLU A 298 -16.66 -5.42 -19.64
N GLU A 299 -16.53 -4.25 -18.99
CA GLU A 299 -17.03 -2.97 -19.51
C GLU A 299 -16.20 -2.42 -20.69
N ALA A 300 -14.96 -2.88 -20.87
CA ALA A 300 -14.06 -2.46 -21.96
C ALA A 300 -14.13 -3.38 -23.21
N ARG A 301 -15.03 -4.36 -23.24
CA ARG A 301 -15.30 -5.25 -24.37
C ARG A 301 -16.64 -4.93 -25.02
#